data_182b05b608356943ac8c1ca153c7bf15
#
_entry.id   182b05b608356943ac8c1ca153c7bf15
#
_cell.length_a   1.000
_cell.length_b   1.000
_cell.length_c   1.000
_cell.angle_alpha   90.00
_cell.angle_beta   90.00
_cell.angle_gamma   90.00
#
_symmetry.space_group_name_H-M   'P 1'
#
loop_
_entity.id
_entity.type
_entity.pdbx_description
1 polymer ?
#
loop_
_entity_poly.entity_id
_entity_poly.type
_entity_poly.pdbx_seq_one_letter_code
_entity_poly.pdbx_strand_id
1 'polypeptide(L)'
;TGLEIKEYDGGTSYHGKCFVIDQDLLGVGSFNWDMRSTYIDTELMLIINSEELNKDLREKMDNYEKQALEVINLEEYNTPEGMVPQTTSFVREIFLGILGVFNIFFRFLM
;
A
#
# COMPACT_ATOMS: atom_id res chain seq x y z
N THR A 1 10.13 14.81 8.79
CA THR A 1 10.91 14.21 7.70
C THR A 1 10.33 14.45 6.31
N GLY A 2 9.25 15.18 6.08
CA GLY A 2 8.70 15.48 4.76
C GLY A 2 8.12 14.29 3.96
N LEU A 3 8.06 13.09 4.56
CA LEU A 3 7.40 11.93 3.98
C LEU A 3 5.96 11.90 4.45
N GLU A 4 5.03 11.89 3.51
CA GLU A 4 3.60 11.70 3.73
C GLU A 4 3.26 10.23 3.42
N ILE A 5 2.57 9.57 4.34
CA ILE A 5 2.16 8.18 4.20
C ILE A 5 0.63 8.16 4.19
N LYS A 6 0.06 7.50 3.19
CA LYS A 6 -1.38 7.31 3.06
C LYS A 6 -1.71 5.84 2.93
N GLU A 7 -2.70 5.38 3.71
CA GLU A 7 -3.20 4.01 3.70
C GLU A 7 -4.56 3.97 2.99
N TYR A 8 -4.62 3.24 1.86
CA TYR A 8 -5.86 3.11 1.09
C TYR A 8 -6.88 2.22 1.81
N ASP A 9 -8.07 2.76 2.04
CA ASP A 9 -9.20 2.08 2.70
C ASP A 9 -10.49 2.13 1.89
N GLY A 10 -10.40 2.05 0.57
CA GLY A 10 -11.53 2.16 -0.37
C GLY A 10 -12.37 0.89 -0.55
N GLY A 11 -12.26 -0.11 0.32
CA GLY A 11 -13.11 -1.32 0.33
C GLY A 11 -12.75 -2.39 -0.69
N THR A 12 -11.78 -2.16 -1.58
CA THR A 12 -11.25 -3.14 -2.51
C THR A 12 -9.77 -3.34 -2.27
N SER A 13 -9.27 -4.57 -2.46
CA SER A 13 -7.84 -4.84 -2.34
C SER A 13 -7.07 -4.17 -3.47
N TYR A 14 -6.06 -3.38 -3.16
CA TYR A 14 -5.14 -2.78 -4.11
C TYR A 14 -3.78 -3.50 -4.08
N HIS A 15 -3.31 -3.95 -5.24
CA HIS A 15 -2.04 -4.67 -5.38
C HIS A 15 -1.10 -4.01 -6.41
N GLY A 16 -1.34 -2.78 -6.77
CA GLY A 16 -0.50 -2.01 -7.70
C GLY A 16 0.85 -1.65 -7.08
N LYS A 17 1.92 -1.76 -7.85
CA LYS A 17 3.24 -1.27 -7.54
C LYS A 17 3.63 -0.32 -8.64
N CYS A 18 3.56 0.96 -8.35
CA CYS A 18 3.89 2.01 -9.31
C CYS A 18 4.48 3.22 -8.59
N PHE A 19 5.19 4.01 -9.33
CA PHE A 19 5.66 5.32 -8.89
C PHE A 19 5.65 6.31 -10.05
N VAL A 20 5.64 7.58 -9.72
CA VAL A 20 5.81 8.68 -10.68
C VAL A 20 6.88 9.63 -10.17
N ILE A 21 7.71 10.12 -11.08
CA ILE A 21 8.78 11.10 -10.79
C ILE A 21 8.63 12.23 -11.79
N ASP A 22 8.70 13.45 -11.29
CA ASP A 22 8.53 14.65 -12.09
C ASP A 22 7.27 14.59 -12.98
N GLN A 23 7.34 15.02 -14.23
CA GLN A 23 6.19 15.13 -15.12
C GLN A 23 6.14 14.03 -16.19
N ASP A 24 7.21 13.26 -16.37
CA ASP A 24 7.41 12.38 -17.52
C ASP A 24 7.86 10.95 -17.19
N LEU A 25 8.38 10.72 -16.00
CA LEU A 25 8.89 9.40 -15.61
C LEU A 25 7.90 8.65 -14.73
N LEU A 26 7.64 7.39 -15.08
CA LEU A 26 6.83 6.48 -14.25
C LEU A 26 7.40 5.07 -14.26
N GLY A 27 7.09 4.32 -13.21
CA GLY A 27 7.41 2.91 -13.13
C GLY A 27 6.21 2.09 -12.69
N VAL A 28 6.03 0.92 -13.30
CA VAL A 28 5.01 -0.07 -12.94
C VAL A 28 5.61 -1.46 -12.95
N GLY A 29 5.19 -2.31 -12.02
CA GLY A 29 5.73 -3.66 -11.98
C GLY A 29 5.27 -4.50 -10.80
N SER A 30 6.07 -5.48 -10.45
CA SER A 30 5.79 -6.43 -9.37
C SER A 30 6.54 -6.13 -8.07
N PHE A 31 7.55 -5.25 -8.09
CA PHE A 31 8.42 -4.96 -6.95
C PHE A 31 7.67 -4.30 -5.79
N ASN A 32 7.66 -4.95 -4.63
CA ASN A 32 7.21 -4.36 -3.37
C ASN A 32 8.40 -3.69 -2.64
N TRP A 33 8.12 -2.66 -1.87
CA TRP A 33 9.11 -2.01 -1.00
C TRP A 33 9.32 -2.82 0.29
N ASP A 34 9.66 -4.10 0.14
CA ASP A 34 9.92 -5.00 1.26
C ASP A 34 11.22 -5.81 1.07
N MET A 35 11.65 -6.47 2.14
CA MET A 35 12.89 -7.24 2.15
C MET A 35 12.82 -8.47 1.24
N ARG A 36 11.63 -9.02 1.04
CA ARG A 36 11.44 -10.20 0.23
C ARG A 36 11.62 -9.88 -1.24
N SER A 37 10.95 -8.85 -1.76
CA SER A 37 11.13 -8.38 -3.13
C SER A 37 12.56 -7.90 -3.41
N THR A 38 13.24 -7.35 -2.38
CA THR A 38 14.62 -6.86 -2.51
C THR A 38 15.65 -7.98 -2.62
N TYR A 39 15.48 -9.11 -1.91
CA TYR A 39 16.54 -10.10 -1.73
C TYR A 39 16.20 -11.53 -2.15
N ILE A 40 14.92 -11.86 -2.30
CA ILE A 40 14.48 -13.25 -2.49
C ILE A 40 13.71 -13.45 -3.79
N ASP A 41 12.73 -12.59 -4.07
CA ASP A 41 11.83 -12.74 -5.21
C ASP A 41 12.47 -12.19 -6.50
N THR A 42 12.10 -12.78 -7.64
CA THR A 42 12.41 -12.21 -8.95
C THR A 42 11.34 -11.20 -9.33
N GLU A 43 11.74 -9.96 -9.49
CA GLU A 43 10.84 -8.84 -9.73
C GLU A 43 11.10 -8.21 -11.10
N LEU A 44 10.06 -7.65 -11.69
CA LEU A 44 10.14 -6.89 -12.93
C LEU A 44 9.54 -5.50 -12.72
N MET A 45 10.28 -4.47 -13.11
CA MET A 45 9.82 -3.08 -13.17
C MET A 45 10.00 -2.54 -14.58
N LEU A 46 8.93 -2.00 -15.15
CA LEU A 46 8.97 -1.26 -16.41
C LEU A 46 9.08 0.23 -16.09
N ILE A 47 10.13 0.85 -16.58
CA ILE A 47 10.35 2.30 -16.45
C ILE A 47 10.00 2.94 -17.79
N ILE A 48 9.13 3.94 -17.76
CA ILE A 48 8.56 4.59 -18.95
C ILE A 48 8.82 6.09 -18.84
N ASN A 49 9.30 6.68 -19.93
CA ASN A 49 9.37 8.13 -20.07
C ASN A 49 8.22 8.56 -20.99
N SER A 50 7.18 9.17 -20.41
CA SER A 50 5.99 9.65 -21.12
C SER A 50 5.18 10.58 -20.22
N GLU A 51 5.04 11.83 -20.62
CA GLU A 51 4.21 12.83 -19.94
C GLU A 51 2.73 12.40 -19.89
N GLU A 52 2.21 11.86 -20.99
CA GLU A 52 0.81 11.43 -21.10
C GLU A 52 0.49 10.32 -20.09
N LEU A 53 1.29 9.25 -20.09
CA LEU A 53 1.10 8.11 -19.17
C LEU A 53 1.36 8.50 -17.71
N ASN A 54 2.34 9.38 -17.45
CA ASN A 54 2.59 9.90 -16.12
C ASN A 54 1.37 10.67 -15.58
N LYS A 55 0.78 11.53 -16.39
CA LYS A 55 -0.44 12.27 -16.04
C LYS A 55 -1.62 11.33 -15.76
N ASP A 56 -1.84 10.34 -16.63
CA ASP A 56 -2.92 9.35 -16.45
C ASP A 56 -2.74 8.54 -15.16
N LEU A 57 -1.51 8.13 -14.85
CA LEU A 57 -1.21 7.41 -13.64
C LEU A 57 -1.43 8.29 -12.39
N ARG A 58 -1.00 9.54 -12.41
CA ARG A 58 -1.25 10.51 -11.31
C ARG A 58 -2.72 10.69 -11.05
N GLU A 59 -3.54 10.90 -12.09
CA GLU A 59 -4.99 11.05 -11.95
C GLU A 59 -5.62 9.82 -11.28
N LYS A 60 -5.14 8.61 -11.59
CA LYS A 60 -5.59 7.39 -10.93
C LYS A 60 -5.12 7.32 -9.47
N MET A 61 -3.87 7.68 -9.18
CA MET A 61 -3.34 7.75 -7.80
C MET A 61 -4.13 8.76 -6.96
N ASP A 62 -4.41 9.95 -7.49
CA ASP A 62 -5.22 10.97 -6.83
C ASP A 62 -6.64 10.47 -6.49
N ASN A 63 -7.21 9.61 -7.35
CA ASN A 63 -8.52 9.02 -7.06
C ASN A 63 -8.47 7.96 -5.95
N TYR A 64 -7.39 7.20 -5.82
CA TYR A 64 -7.17 6.32 -4.68
C TYR A 64 -6.91 7.12 -3.40
N GLU A 65 -6.17 8.20 -3.50
CA GLU A 65 -5.82 9.08 -2.38
C GLU A 65 -7.05 9.68 -1.70
N LYS A 66 -8.12 9.98 -2.47
CA LYS A 66 -9.42 10.43 -1.92
C LYS A 66 -10.09 9.41 -0.98
N GLN A 67 -9.66 8.16 -1.03
CA GLN A 67 -10.14 7.05 -0.21
C GLN A 67 -9.01 6.49 0.66
N ALA A 68 -8.05 7.31 1.00
CA ALA A 68 -6.91 6.93 1.81
C ALA A 68 -6.89 7.72 3.13
N LEU A 69 -6.48 7.05 4.19
CA LEU A 69 -6.22 7.64 5.50
C LEU A 69 -4.81 8.20 5.52
N GLU A 70 -4.62 9.41 5.99
CA GLU A 70 -3.29 9.97 6.24
C GLU A 70 -2.75 9.39 7.56
N VAL A 71 -1.59 8.76 7.51
CA VAL A 71 -0.97 8.16 8.69
C VAL A 71 -0.14 9.21 9.41
N ILE A 72 -0.58 9.61 10.60
CA ILE A 72 0.14 10.55 11.48
C ILE A 72 1.19 9.80 12.30
N ASN A 73 0.78 8.68 12.90
CA ASN A 73 1.64 7.76 13.63
C ASN A 73 1.04 6.35 13.62
N LEU A 74 1.61 5.39 14.37
CA LEU A 74 1.18 3.98 14.36
C LEU A 74 -0.26 3.76 14.88
N GLU A 75 -0.84 4.71 15.58
CA GLU A 75 -2.16 4.59 16.22
C GLU A 75 -3.15 5.69 15.78
N GLU A 76 -2.66 6.69 15.05
CA GLU A 76 -3.42 7.89 14.72
C GLU A 76 -3.45 8.13 13.22
N TYR A 77 -4.66 8.27 12.70
CA TYR A 77 -4.96 8.51 11.30
C TYR A 77 -5.82 9.77 11.16
N ASN A 78 -5.55 10.56 10.15
CA ASN A 78 -6.42 11.63 9.73
C ASN A 78 -7.35 11.10 8.62
N THR A 79 -8.66 11.17 8.87
CA THR A 79 -9.68 10.63 7.96
C THR A 79 -10.26 11.76 7.11
N PRO A 80 -10.26 11.65 5.77
CA PRO A 80 -10.90 12.62 4.90
C PRO A 80 -12.40 12.81 5.21
N GLU A 81 -12.93 14.01 5.00
CA GLU A 81 -14.35 14.31 5.21
C GLU A 81 -15.24 13.38 4.36
N GLY A 82 -16.22 12.76 5.03
CA GLY A 82 -17.19 11.87 4.38
C GLY A 82 -16.74 10.42 4.21
N MET A 83 -15.51 10.07 4.62
CA MET A 83 -15.02 8.70 4.64
C MET A 83 -15.30 8.04 5.99
N VAL A 84 -15.82 6.81 5.96
CA VAL A 84 -15.98 5.98 7.16
C VAL A 84 -14.92 4.87 7.08
N PRO A 85 -13.91 4.87 7.97
CA PRO A 85 -12.89 3.83 7.99
C PRO A 85 -13.52 2.44 8.16
N GLN A 86 -12.97 1.45 7.45
CA GLN A 86 -13.43 0.07 7.61
C GLN A 86 -12.96 -0.47 8.97
N THR A 87 -13.92 -0.72 9.85
CA THR A 87 -13.63 -1.40 11.12
C THR A 87 -13.55 -2.90 10.90
N THR A 88 -12.47 -3.52 11.37
CA THR A 88 -12.37 -4.97 11.43
C THR A 88 -13.38 -5.53 12.40
N SER A 89 -14.11 -6.59 11.99
CA SER A 89 -15.00 -7.30 12.91
C SER A 89 -14.18 -7.90 14.06
N PHE A 90 -14.66 -7.79 15.29
CA PHE A 90 -14.06 -8.37 16.50
C PHE A 90 -13.71 -9.87 16.34
N VAL A 91 -14.55 -10.62 15.63
CA VAL A 91 -14.29 -12.03 15.31
C VAL A 91 -13.06 -12.20 14.41
N ARG A 92 -12.87 -11.29 13.45
CA ARG A 92 -11.70 -11.30 12.55
C ARG A 92 -10.42 -10.94 13.32
N GLU A 93 -10.48 -10.02 14.26
CA GLU A 93 -9.32 -9.67 15.11
C GLU A 93 -8.89 -10.84 15.98
N ILE A 94 -9.83 -11.56 16.61
CA ILE A 94 -9.54 -12.78 17.37
C ILE A 94 -8.91 -13.83 16.47
N PHE A 95 -9.48 -14.08 15.29
CA PHE A 95 -8.97 -15.04 14.33
C PHE A 95 -7.54 -14.72 13.86
N LEU A 96 -7.29 -13.45 13.52
CA LEU A 96 -5.95 -12.98 13.13
C LEU A 96 -4.95 -13.06 14.29
N GLY A 97 -5.38 -12.78 15.52
CA GLY A 97 -4.56 -12.97 16.73
C GLY A 97 -4.14 -14.43 16.94
N ILE A 98 -5.08 -15.36 16.77
CA ILE A 98 -4.81 -16.81 16.85
C ILE A 98 -3.83 -17.23 15.74
N LEU A 99 -4.07 -16.81 14.49
CA LEU A 99 -3.16 -17.07 13.35
C LEU A 99 -1.78 -16.48 13.59
N GLY A 100 -1.68 -15.30 14.19
CA GLY A 100 -0.42 -14.65 14.55
C GLY A 100 0.42 -15.50 15.51
N VAL A 101 -0.21 -16.07 16.52
CA VAL A 101 0.46 -17.00 17.47
C VAL A 101 0.95 -18.25 16.75
N PHE A 102 0.12 -18.85 15.88
CA PHE A 102 0.53 -19.99 15.06
C PHE A 102 1.69 -19.66 14.13
N ASN A 103 1.68 -18.48 13.50
CA ASN A 103 2.77 -18.04 12.61
C ASN A 103 4.11 -17.90 13.35
N ILE A 104 4.11 -17.38 14.58
CA ILE A 104 5.31 -17.32 15.43
C ILE A 104 5.83 -18.73 15.72
N PHE A 105 4.95 -19.67 16.00
CA PHE A 105 5.31 -21.07 16.29
C PHE A 105 5.91 -21.76 15.04
N PHE A 106 5.29 -21.60 13.87
CA PHE A 106 5.81 -22.16 12.62
C PHE A 106 7.12 -21.53 12.15
N ARG A 107 7.30 -20.21 12.38
CA ARG A 107 8.57 -19.53 12.08
C ARG A 107 9.74 -20.03 12.92
N PHE A 108 9.46 -20.57 14.10
CA PHE A 108 10.49 -21.20 14.96
C PHE A 108 10.84 -22.62 14.52
N LEU A 109 9.96 -23.30 13.76
CA LEU A 109 10.14 -24.68 13.28
C LEU A 109 10.78 -24.75 11.86
N MET A 110 10.91 -23.63 11.15
CA MET A 110 11.63 -23.49 9.87
C MET A 110 12.94 -22.74 10.06
#